data_65d3b750d04617403508e23b042d1b8c
#
_entry.id   65d3b750d04617403508e23b042d1b8c
#
_cell.length_a   1.000
_cell.length_b   1.000
_cell.length_c   1.000
_cell.angle_alpha   90.00
_cell.angle_beta   90.00
_cell.angle_gamma   90.00
#
_symmetry.space_group_name_H-M   'P 1'
#
loop_
_entity.id
_entity.type
_entity.pdbx_description
1 polymer ?
#
loop_
_entity_poly.entity_id
_entity_poly.type
_entity_poly.pdbx_seq_one_letter_code
_entity_poly.pdbx_strand_id
1 'polypeptide(L)'
;MVLTYLMARASSELGLRLGILHVDHGIRGDASRRDAMFVKDVSMRLSIPFFLEVLNLGNNVPNLEEHARLGRYRAITRCMRDNKFRYAATGHTMDDQAETLIFRLVRGSGLRGMDGIHFKREDGIIRPLLGLTREQISSYARENDIDHVEDETNRDTHFARNLIRHEVIPLMKRINPGVIASTARFANVAREENQVLETMAGELIEDAAELDWGIIKVFNLEGILKRPPAVVKRFVIGVVSNLLAEARGIDSIQVGMIMDVVNGKRSAHNIKRLIRVTRWKNTVVFHAAGPRPFYTLEVCAPGDIYVKEINRTLGVEFKEGEKGPVTIRSWLPGDMMEGRKVSQILYLMGVMSPLRQFWPVIVSRGKVIGMAGMDSERANMVFK
;
A
#
# COMPACT_ATOMS: atom_id res chain seq x y z
N MET A 1 -11.96 25.26 10.15
CA MET A 1 -13.29 25.72 10.66
C MET A 1 -14.36 25.76 9.57
N VAL A 2 -14.16 26.38 8.39
CA VAL A 2 -15.18 26.43 7.31
C VAL A 2 -15.80 25.08 6.99
N LEU A 3 -14.99 24.02 6.84
CA LEU A 3 -15.49 22.66 6.63
C LEU A 3 -16.49 22.23 7.73
N THR A 4 -16.18 22.53 8.99
CA THR A 4 -17.03 22.19 10.14
C THR A 4 -18.40 22.86 10.06
N TYR A 5 -18.42 24.18 9.76
CA TYR A 5 -19.65 24.93 9.62
C TYR A 5 -20.48 24.49 8.40
N LEU A 6 -19.83 24.24 7.26
CA LEU A 6 -20.52 23.72 6.08
C LEU A 6 -21.14 22.34 6.33
N MET A 7 -20.40 21.44 7.00
CA MET A 7 -20.92 20.13 7.36
C MET A 7 -22.05 20.22 8.38
N ALA A 8 -21.94 21.09 9.38
CA ALA A 8 -23.01 21.35 10.34
C ALA A 8 -24.29 21.84 9.65
N ARG A 9 -24.18 22.77 8.72
CA ARG A 9 -25.31 23.25 7.92
C ARG A 9 -25.94 22.16 7.07
N ALA A 10 -25.12 21.38 6.36
CA ALA A 10 -25.59 20.30 5.51
C ALA A 10 -26.16 19.12 6.33
N SER A 11 -25.81 18.96 7.60
CA SER A 11 -26.23 17.81 8.41
C SER A 11 -27.72 17.75 8.65
N SER A 12 -28.37 18.91 8.84
CA SER A 12 -29.82 18.98 9.05
C SER A 12 -30.60 18.62 7.77
N GLU A 13 -30.09 18.98 6.60
CA GLU A 13 -30.73 18.72 5.31
C GLU A 13 -30.51 17.25 4.86
N LEU A 14 -29.33 16.69 5.15
CA LEU A 14 -28.91 15.37 4.69
C LEU A 14 -29.06 14.26 5.74
N GLY A 15 -29.55 14.58 6.95
CA GLY A 15 -29.68 13.61 8.04
C GLY A 15 -28.35 13.04 8.50
N LEU A 16 -27.26 13.83 8.49
CA LEU A 16 -25.93 13.35 8.82
C LEU A 16 -25.67 13.40 10.33
N ARG A 17 -25.14 12.33 10.89
CA ARG A 17 -24.54 12.34 12.22
C ARG A 17 -23.10 12.80 12.13
N LEU A 18 -22.75 13.88 12.81
CA LEU A 18 -21.44 14.49 12.80
C LEU A 18 -20.67 14.26 14.10
N GLY A 19 -19.35 14.36 14.02
CA GLY A 19 -18.41 14.46 15.12
C GLY A 19 -17.20 15.28 14.72
N ILE A 20 -16.63 16.05 15.63
CA ILE A 20 -15.43 16.85 15.41
C ILE A 20 -14.26 16.18 16.08
N LEU A 21 -13.25 15.76 15.30
CA LEU A 21 -12.00 15.22 15.83
C LEU A 21 -10.90 16.29 15.74
N HIS A 22 -10.30 16.60 16.90
CA HIS A 22 -9.05 17.36 16.99
C HIS A 22 -7.89 16.41 17.29
N VAL A 23 -6.81 16.52 16.52
CA VAL A 23 -5.60 15.72 16.73
C VAL A 23 -4.48 16.65 17.18
N ASP A 24 -4.14 16.58 18.46
CA ASP A 24 -3.00 17.29 19.04
C ASP A 24 -1.72 16.47 18.83
N HIS A 25 -0.75 17.03 18.15
CA HIS A 25 0.53 16.38 17.91
C HIS A 25 1.48 16.41 19.13
N GLY A 26 1.15 17.18 20.17
CA GLY A 26 1.95 17.31 21.39
C GLY A 26 3.26 18.10 21.22
N ILE A 27 3.39 18.87 20.13
CA ILE A 27 4.66 19.55 19.77
C ILE A 27 4.72 20.98 20.32
N ARG A 28 3.57 21.70 20.44
CA ARG A 28 3.49 23.13 20.76
C ARG A 28 3.03 23.43 22.19
N GLY A 29 2.95 22.43 23.09
CA GLY A 29 2.58 22.60 24.49
C GLY A 29 1.26 23.37 24.68
N ASP A 30 1.31 24.53 25.36
CA ASP A 30 0.10 25.33 25.68
C ASP A 30 -0.62 25.91 24.44
N ALA A 31 0.09 26.13 23.32
CA ALA A 31 -0.55 26.57 22.08
C ALA A 31 -1.49 25.47 21.54
N SER A 32 -1.03 24.20 21.51
CA SER A 32 -1.88 23.07 21.12
C SER A 32 -3.12 22.93 22.01
N ARG A 33 -2.97 23.18 23.33
CA ARG A 33 -4.11 23.14 24.25
C ARG A 33 -5.14 24.24 23.95
N ARG A 34 -4.68 25.48 23.67
CA ARG A 34 -5.59 26.58 23.28
C ARG A 34 -6.34 26.24 21.99
N ASP A 35 -5.66 25.65 21.01
CA ASP A 35 -6.30 25.23 19.77
C ASP A 35 -7.36 24.16 20.01
N ALA A 36 -7.07 23.17 20.85
CA ALA A 36 -8.03 22.13 21.23
C ALA A 36 -9.25 22.71 21.97
N MET A 37 -9.04 23.67 22.89
CA MET A 37 -10.13 24.35 23.59
C MET A 37 -11.00 25.16 22.62
N PHE A 38 -10.40 25.92 21.71
CA PHE A 38 -11.13 26.65 20.68
C PHE A 38 -12.01 25.71 19.82
N VAL A 39 -11.48 24.56 19.38
CA VAL A 39 -12.25 23.57 18.60
C VAL A 39 -13.38 22.98 19.44
N LYS A 40 -13.14 22.72 20.75
CA LYS A 40 -14.15 22.25 21.67
C LYS A 40 -15.27 23.25 21.85
N ASP A 41 -14.97 24.54 22.00
CA ASP A 41 -15.97 25.59 22.13
C ASP A 41 -16.84 25.72 20.88
N VAL A 42 -16.24 25.60 19.69
CA VAL A 42 -17.00 25.53 18.43
C VAL A 42 -17.90 24.30 18.41
N SER A 43 -17.43 23.15 18.88
CA SER A 43 -18.23 21.91 18.91
C SER A 43 -19.47 22.08 19.81
N MET A 44 -19.31 22.74 20.95
CA MET A 44 -20.41 23.04 21.86
C MET A 44 -21.43 24.00 21.24
N ARG A 45 -20.96 25.09 20.59
CA ARG A 45 -21.81 26.03 19.86
C ARG A 45 -22.65 25.38 18.76
N LEU A 46 -22.05 24.39 18.05
CA LEU A 46 -22.72 23.65 16.99
C LEU A 46 -23.47 22.41 17.47
N SER A 47 -23.45 22.10 18.77
CA SER A 47 -24.03 20.89 19.36
C SER A 47 -23.54 19.60 18.68
N ILE A 48 -22.25 19.55 18.30
CA ILE A 48 -21.61 18.38 17.66
C ILE A 48 -20.64 17.73 18.66
N PRO A 49 -20.65 16.39 18.85
CA PRO A 49 -19.70 15.69 19.71
C PRO A 49 -18.24 16.01 19.36
N PHE A 50 -17.42 16.27 20.38
CA PHE A 50 -15.99 16.56 20.29
C PHE A 50 -15.16 15.35 20.71
N PHE A 51 -14.15 15.02 19.90
CA PHE A 51 -13.17 13.98 20.17
C PHE A 51 -11.77 14.59 20.13
N LEU A 52 -10.95 14.24 21.12
CA LEU A 52 -9.55 14.67 21.21
C LEU A 52 -8.63 13.46 21.18
N GLU A 53 -7.67 13.47 20.28
CA GLU A 53 -6.56 12.50 20.23
C GLU A 53 -5.23 13.23 20.39
N VAL A 54 -4.39 12.75 21.33
CA VAL A 54 -3.06 13.33 21.59
C VAL A 54 -2.00 12.32 21.16
N LEU A 55 -1.12 12.72 20.22
CA LEU A 55 -0.13 11.83 19.62
C LEU A 55 1.21 11.79 20.36
N ASN A 56 1.50 12.78 21.23
CA ASN A 56 2.75 12.89 22.00
C ASN A 56 4.01 12.66 21.15
N LEU A 57 4.08 13.27 19.97
CA LEU A 57 5.23 13.20 19.09
C LEU A 57 6.35 14.07 19.70
N GLY A 58 7.47 13.46 20.10
CA GLY A 58 8.63 14.22 20.60
C GLY A 58 9.26 15.10 19.51
N ASN A 59 9.87 16.22 19.91
CA ASN A 59 10.46 17.21 18.98
C ASN A 59 11.67 16.68 18.15
N ASN A 60 12.26 15.55 18.52
CA ASN A 60 13.47 15.00 17.89
C ASN A 60 13.22 13.78 16.99
N VAL A 61 12.01 13.63 16.45
CA VAL A 61 11.70 12.50 15.57
C VAL A 61 12.10 12.81 14.13
N PRO A 62 12.99 12.02 13.49
CA PRO A 62 13.30 12.18 12.08
C PRO A 62 12.03 12.10 11.22
N ASN A 63 11.91 12.96 10.20
CA ASN A 63 10.71 13.04 9.37
C ASN A 63 9.41 13.32 10.15
N LEU A 64 9.47 14.26 11.10
CA LEU A 64 8.38 14.62 11.99
C LEU A 64 7.03 14.83 11.25
N GLU A 65 7.05 15.52 10.09
CA GLU A 65 5.85 15.76 9.27
C GLU A 65 5.18 14.43 8.83
N GLU A 66 5.98 13.47 8.44
CA GLU A 66 5.46 12.15 8.01
C GLU A 66 4.88 11.37 9.20
N HIS A 67 5.57 11.37 10.35
CA HIS A 67 5.09 10.74 11.57
C HIS A 67 3.81 11.39 12.08
N ALA A 68 3.74 12.71 12.07
CA ALA A 68 2.54 13.47 12.42
C ALA A 68 1.37 13.14 11.48
N ARG A 69 1.64 13.05 10.18
CA ARG A 69 0.64 12.64 9.19
C ARG A 69 0.14 11.21 9.44
N LEU A 70 1.04 10.24 9.62
CA LEU A 70 0.66 8.84 9.89
C LEU A 70 -0.12 8.72 11.20
N GLY A 71 0.31 9.40 12.25
CA GLY A 71 -0.38 9.46 13.53
C GLY A 71 -1.79 10.01 13.39
N ARG A 72 -1.96 11.12 12.64
CA ARG A 72 -3.27 11.71 12.34
C ARG A 72 -4.21 10.73 11.65
N TYR A 73 -3.74 10.03 10.62
CA TYR A 73 -4.58 9.05 9.92
C TYR A 73 -4.96 7.86 10.82
N ARG A 74 -4.05 7.39 11.67
CA ARG A 74 -4.37 6.35 12.68
C ARG A 74 -5.43 6.84 13.67
N ALA A 75 -5.33 8.07 14.16
CA ALA A 75 -6.32 8.69 15.04
C ALA A 75 -7.69 8.81 14.37
N ILE A 76 -7.73 9.26 13.10
CA ILE A 76 -8.95 9.33 12.29
C ILE A 76 -9.60 7.93 12.18
N THR A 77 -8.84 6.92 11.75
CA THR A 77 -9.36 5.55 11.57
C THR A 77 -9.88 4.96 12.89
N ARG A 78 -9.19 5.21 14.02
CA ARG A 78 -9.61 4.79 15.34
C ARG A 78 -10.93 5.48 15.72
N CYS A 79 -11.00 6.79 15.62
CA CYS A 79 -12.21 7.57 15.94
C CYS A 79 -13.41 7.13 15.09
N MET A 80 -13.21 6.90 13.79
CA MET A 80 -14.26 6.37 12.90
C MET A 80 -14.80 5.03 13.37
N ARG A 81 -13.90 4.07 13.65
CA ARG A 81 -14.27 2.72 14.09
C ARG A 81 -15.01 2.74 15.44
N ASP A 82 -14.42 3.41 16.44
CA ASP A 82 -14.89 3.37 17.82
C ASP A 82 -16.25 4.09 17.98
N ASN A 83 -16.50 5.10 17.12
CA ASN A 83 -17.76 5.85 17.13
C ASN A 83 -18.67 5.50 15.94
N LYS A 84 -18.37 4.46 15.16
CA LYS A 84 -19.19 3.98 14.03
C LYS A 84 -19.46 5.08 12.98
N PHE A 85 -18.48 5.92 12.67
CA PHE A 85 -18.54 6.85 11.55
C PHE A 85 -18.12 6.15 10.26
N ARG A 86 -18.89 6.38 9.19
CA ARG A 86 -18.59 5.81 7.86
C ARG A 86 -17.51 6.57 7.12
N TYR A 87 -17.44 7.89 7.33
CA TYR A 87 -16.52 8.78 6.64
C TYR A 87 -15.86 9.77 7.60
N ALA A 88 -14.65 10.21 7.25
CA ALA A 88 -14.00 11.35 7.88
C ALA A 88 -13.72 12.43 6.82
N ALA A 89 -14.18 13.64 7.05
CA ALA A 89 -13.94 14.77 6.17
C ALA A 89 -12.69 15.54 6.61
N THR A 90 -11.82 15.89 5.63
CA THR A 90 -10.62 16.72 5.87
C THR A 90 -10.64 17.96 5.01
N GLY A 91 -10.08 19.07 5.53
CA GLY A 91 -10.14 20.41 4.93
C GLY A 91 -9.11 20.67 3.81
N HIS A 92 -8.74 19.67 3.01
CA HIS A 92 -7.85 19.87 1.87
C HIS A 92 -8.54 20.68 0.78
N THR A 93 -7.78 21.60 0.16
CA THR A 93 -8.25 22.58 -0.82
C THR A 93 -7.62 22.35 -2.19
N MET A 94 -8.05 23.10 -3.19
CA MET A 94 -7.43 23.12 -4.52
C MET A 94 -5.98 23.61 -4.47
N ASP A 95 -5.66 24.51 -3.54
CA ASP A 95 -4.27 24.95 -3.30
C ASP A 95 -3.40 23.82 -2.78
N ASP A 96 -3.91 22.97 -1.87
CA ASP A 96 -3.16 21.79 -1.38
C ASP A 96 -2.92 20.79 -2.50
N GLN A 97 -3.83 20.70 -3.47
CA GLN A 97 -3.63 19.91 -4.69
C GLN A 97 -2.45 20.43 -5.50
N ALA A 98 -2.40 21.75 -5.75
CA ALA A 98 -1.30 22.38 -6.48
C ALA A 98 0.04 22.20 -5.76
N GLU A 99 0.09 22.46 -4.46
CA GLU A 99 1.27 22.22 -3.61
C GLU A 99 1.76 20.77 -3.75
N THR A 100 0.84 19.79 -3.70
CA THR A 100 1.17 18.38 -3.80
C THR A 100 1.72 18.01 -5.17
N LEU A 101 1.15 18.53 -6.25
CA LEU A 101 1.64 18.23 -7.60
C LEU A 101 3.02 18.82 -7.84
N ILE A 102 3.24 20.08 -7.47
CA ILE A 102 4.54 20.75 -7.60
C ILE A 102 5.59 19.99 -6.80
N PHE A 103 5.29 19.64 -5.56
CA PHE A 103 6.20 18.88 -4.70
C PHE A 103 6.58 17.51 -5.30
N ARG A 104 5.60 16.79 -5.87
CA ARG A 104 5.83 15.50 -6.52
C ARG A 104 6.62 15.64 -7.83
N LEU A 105 6.34 16.69 -8.61
CA LEU A 105 7.09 17.02 -9.83
C LEU A 105 8.57 17.27 -9.54
N VAL A 106 8.87 18.11 -8.55
CA VAL A 106 10.24 18.42 -8.13
C VAL A 106 10.98 17.15 -7.64
N ARG A 107 10.27 16.19 -7.06
CA ARG A 107 10.81 14.89 -6.65
C ARG A 107 10.94 13.86 -7.77
N GLY A 108 10.59 14.21 -9.01
CA GLY A 108 10.68 13.31 -10.17
C GLY A 108 9.62 12.22 -10.19
N SER A 109 8.45 12.48 -9.60
CA SER A 109 7.33 11.53 -9.67
C SER A 109 6.85 11.36 -11.11
N GLY A 110 6.62 10.12 -11.53
CA GLY A 110 5.95 9.81 -12.79
C GLY A 110 4.44 10.10 -12.75
N LEU A 111 3.74 9.80 -13.84
CA LEU A 111 2.31 10.08 -14.02
C LEU A 111 1.45 9.56 -12.85
N ARG A 112 1.76 8.39 -12.30
CA ARG A 112 1.07 7.85 -11.11
C ARG A 112 1.10 8.77 -9.90
N GLY A 113 2.18 9.56 -9.75
CA GLY A 113 2.26 10.56 -8.68
C GLY A 113 1.52 11.84 -8.99
N MET A 114 1.19 12.10 -10.27
CA MET A 114 0.53 13.33 -10.71
C MET A 114 -1.00 13.29 -10.60
N ASP A 115 -1.62 12.19 -10.18
CA ASP A 115 -3.05 12.09 -9.89
C ASP A 115 -3.47 12.89 -8.64
N GLY A 116 -2.48 13.39 -7.90
CA GLY A 116 -2.66 14.35 -6.80
C GLY A 116 -3.35 13.78 -5.57
N ILE A 117 -4.19 14.62 -4.97
CA ILE A 117 -5.03 14.30 -3.82
C ILE A 117 -6.40 13.84 -4.34
N HIS A 118 -6.87 12.67 -3.88
CA HIS A 118 -8.18 12.14 -4.26
C HIS A 118 -9.29 12.72 -3.40
N PHE A 119 -10.45 12.98 -4.00
CA PHE A 119 -11.66 13.44 -3.28
C PHE A 119 -12.09 12.43 -2.21
N LYS A 120 -12.03 11.14 -2.54
CA LYS A 120 -12.35 10.02 -1.64
C LYS A 120 -11.24 8.99 -1.67
N ARG A 121 -10.90 8.45 -0.49
CA ARG A 121 -9.98 7.32 -0.31
C ARG A 121 -10.76 6.05 0.05
N GLU A 122 -10.16 4.91 -0.15
CA GLU A 122 -10.75 3.60 0.19
C GLU A 122 -11.00 3.43 1.69
N ASP A 123 -10.16 4.04 2.53
CA ASP A 123 -10.30 4.04 3.99
C ASP A 123 -11.39 5.00 4.53
N GLY A 124 -12.25 5.53 3.66
CA GLY A 124 -13.39 6.36 4.02
C GLY A 124 -13.07 7.84 4.25
N ILE A 125 -11.86 8.30 3.96
CA ILE A 125 -11.51 9.72 4.07
C ILE A 125 -11.99 10.47 2.83
N ILE A 126 -12.74 11.58 3.04
CA ILE A 126 -13.27 12.45 1.99
C ILE A 126 -12.74 13.89 2.14
N ARG A 127 -12.73 14.64 1.05
CA ARG A 127 -12.21 15.99 0.99
C ARG A 127 -13.19 16.94 0.28
N PRO A 128 -14.25 17.37 0.98
CA PRO A 128 -15.33 18.15 0.37
C PRO A 128 -14.88 19.50 -0.22
N LEU A 129 -13.80 20.10 0.34
CA LEU A 129 -13.29 21.40 -0.09
C LEU A 129 -12.24 21.32 -1.20
N LEU A 130 -11.93 20.14 -1.73
CA LEU A 130 -10.84 19.96 -2.71
C LEU A 130 -11.06 20.70 -4.03
N GLY A 131 -12.33 21.00 -4.37
CA GLY A 131 -12.70 21.77 -5.53
C GLY A 131 -12.70 23.30 -5.32
N LEU A 132 -12.40 23.79 -4.11
CA LEU A 132 -12.40 25.19 -3.74
C LEU A 132 -10.98 25.69 -3.49
N THR A 133 -10.71 26.95 -3.89
CA THR A 133 -9.45 27.61 -3.57
C THR A 133 -9.46 28.10 -2.12
N ARG A 134 -8.27 28.27 -1.55
CA ARG A 134 -8.11 28.87 -0.20
C ARG A 134 -8.70 30.28 -0.13
N GLU A 135 -8.62 31.05 -1.21
CA GLU A 135 -9.22 32.40 -1.33
C GLU A 135 -10.76 32.36 -1.19
N GLN A 136 -11.42 31.47 -1.92
CA GLN A 136 -12.87 31.25 -1.81
C GLN A 136 -13.29 30.87 -0.40
N ILE A 137 -12.52 29.94 0.23
CA ILE A 137 -12.77 29.51 1.62
C ILE A 137 -12.58 30.67 2.60
N SER A 138 -11.56 31.51 2.42
CA SER A 138 -11.32 32.67 3.28
C SER A 138 -12.38 33.75 3.09
N SER A 139 -12.88 33.98 1.87
CA SER A 139 -14.01 34.90 1.62
C SER A 139 -15.27 34.39 2.31
N TYR A 140 -15.60 33.11 2.15
CA TYR A 140 -16.73 32.51 2.84
C TYR A 140 -16.62 32.62 4.37
N ALA A 141 -15.43 32.44 4.93
CA ALA A 141 -15.21 32.57 6.39
C ALA A 141 -15.49 34.00 6.85
N ARG A 142 -15.04 35.01 6.12
CA ARG A 142 -15.30 36.44 6.44
C ARG A 142 -16.78 36.81 6.30
N GLU A 143 -17.44 36.39 5.24
CA GLU A 143 -18.84 36.67 4.96
C GLU A 143 -19.79 36.03 5.99
N ASN A 144 -19.37 34.98 6.68
CA ASN A 144 -20.16 34.24 7.67
C ASN A 144 -19.61 34.38 9.08
N ASP A 145 -18.71 35.29 9.36
CA ASP A 145 -18.09 35.56 10.67
C ASP A 145 -17.56 34.24 11.34
N ILE A 146 -16.90 33.41 10.55
CA ILE A 146 -16.35 32.15 11.04
C ILE A 146 -14.96 32.38 11.63
N ASP A 147 -14.87 32.30 12.95
CA ASP A 147 -13.60 32.34 13.67
C ASP A 147 -12.70 31.17 13.29
N HIS A 148 -11.40 31.45 13.21
CA HIS A 148 -10.39 30.42 12.98
C HIS A 148 -9.07 30.79 13.65
N VAL A 149 -8.28 29.77 13.96
CA VAL A 149 -6.93 29.94 14.48
C VAL A 149 -5.92 29.79 13.35
N GLU A 150 -5.02 30.74 13.23
CA GLU A 150 -3.86 30.63 12.34
C GLU A 150 -2.72 29.86 13.05
N ASP A 151 -2.23 28.81 12.42
CA ASP A 151 -1.05 28.08 12.90
C ASP A 151 0.21 28.82 12.43
N GLU A 152 0.97 29.39 13.36
CA GLU A 152 2.20 30.15 13.06
C GLU A 152 3.26 29.29 12.33
N THR A 153 3.26 27.97 12.53
CA THR A 153 4.19 27.07 11.82
C THR A 153 3.96 27.01 10.33
N ASN A 154 2.79 27.46 9.84
CA ASN A 154 2.50 27.59 8.41
C ASN A 154 3.38 28.60 7.68
N ARG A 155 4.10 29.49 8.40
CA ARG A 155 4.99 30.50 7.82
C ARG A 155 6.43 30.02 7.69
N ASP A 156 6.79 28.91 8.31
CA ASP A 156 8.16 28.40 8.28
C ASP A 156 8.52 27.77 6.93
N THR A 157 9.28 28.49 6.11
CA THR A 157 9.72 28.07 4.76
C THR A 157 10.82 27.00 4.74
N HIS A 158 11.35 26.58 5.90
CA HIS A 158 12.22 25.42 5.96
C HIS A 158 11.51 24.12 5.54
N PHE A 159 10.19 24.10 5.66
CA PHE A 159 9.38 23.00 5.13
C PHE A 159 9.11 23.19 3.64
N ALA A 160 9.46 22.19 2.82
CA ALA A 160 9.34 22.26 1.37
C ALA A 160 7.91 22.63 0.87
N ARG A 161 6.86 22.21 1.58
CA ARG A 161 5.47 22.60 1.26
C ARG A 161 5.21 24.08 1.51
N ASN A 162 5.71 24.63 2.62
CA ASN A 162 5.57 26.04 2.91
C ASN A 162 6.35 26.89 1.90
N LEU A 163 7.56 26.46 1.50
CA LEU A 163 8.33 27.09 0.43
C LEU A 163 7.53 27.15 -0.88
N ILE A 164 6.92 26.01 -1.28
CA ILE A 164 6.08 25.97 -2.48
C ILE A 164 4.89 26.92 -2.36
N ARG A 165 4.22 26.96 -1.20
CA ARG A 165 3.06 27.81 -0.92
C ARG A 165 3.39 29.27 -0.97
N HIS A 166 4.46 29.70 -0.29
CA HIS A 166 4.76 31.10 -0.05
C HIS A 166 5.67 31.74 -1.10
N GLU A 167 6.44 30.95 -1.84
CA GLU A 167 7.38 31.44 -2.83
C GLU A 167 7.10 30.93 -4.25
N VAL A 168 7.00 29.63 -4.46
CA VAL A 168 6.89 29.04 -5.81
C VAL A 168 5.53 29.36 -6.44
N ILE A 169 4.43 29.07 -5.76
CA ILE A 169 3.08 29.32 -6.29
C ILE A 169 2.84 30.80 -6.57
N PRO A 170 3.22 31.77 -5.72
CA PRO A 170 3.14 33.18 -6.06
C PRO A 170 3.90 33.57 -7.32
N LEU A 171 5.09 33.05 -7.55
CA LEU A 171 5.85 33.25 -8.78
C LEU A 171 5.12 32.65 -10.00
N MET A 172 4.57 31.46 -9.87
CA MET A 172 3.79 30.82 -10.94
C MET A 172 2.51 31.60 -11.25
N LYS A 173 1.86 32.21 -10.24
CA LYS A 173 0.69 33.09 -10.44
C LYS A 173 1.01 34.35 -11.24
N ARG A 174 2.25 34.85 -11.21
CA ARG A 174 2.69 35.97 -12.06
C ARG A 174 2.72 35.58 -13.54
N ILE A 175 2.97 34.32 -13.86
CA ILE A 175 2.95 33.80 -15.22
C ILE A 175 1.51 33.43 -15.62
N ASN A 176 0.79 32.75 -14.74
CA ASN A 176 -0.59 32.35 -14.95
C ASN A 176 -1.39 32.50 -13.64
N PRO A 177 -2.23 33.54 -13.53
CA PRO A 177 -3.08 33.76 -12.35
C PRO A 177 -3.98 32.52 -12.03
N GLY A 178 -4.36 31.75 -13.05
CA GLY A 178 -5.18 30.55 -12.92
C GLY A 178 -4.39 29.25 -12.63
N VAL A 179 -3.12 29.31 -12.23
CA VAL A 179 -2.24 28.13 -12.06
C VAL A 179 -2.81 27.09 -11.10
N ILE A 180 -3.50 27.50 -10.02
CA ILE A 180 -4.14 26.58 -9.06
C ILE A 180 -5.20 25.73 -9.77
N ALA A 181 -6.11 26.37 -10.51
CA ALA A 181 -7.14 25.68 -11.27
C ALA A 181 -6.56 24.82 -12.40
N SER A 182 -5.48 25.29 -13.04
CA SER A 182 -4.80 24.54 -14.12
C SER A 182 -4.13 23.27 -13.58
N THR A 183 -3.48 23.34 -12.42
CA THR A 183 -2.89 22.17 -11.78
C THR A 183 -3.95 21.18 -11.30
N ALA A 184 -5.08 21.63 -10.80
CA ALA A 184 -6.20 20.76 -10.41
C ALA A 184 -6.79 20.03 -11.63
N ARG A 185 -6.97 20.73 -12.77
CA ARG A 185 -7.39 20.07 -14.02
C ARG A 185 -6.37 19.04 -14.49
N PHE A 186 -5.08 19.37 -14.47
CA PHE A 186 -4.04 18.42 -14.82
C PHE A 186 -4.07 17.15 -13.94
N ALA A 187 -4.28 17.31 -12.62
CA ALA A 187 -4.43 16.16 -11.71
C ALA A 187 -5.60 15.24 -12.10
N ASN A 188 -6.72 15.82 -12.54
CA ASN A 188 -7.88 15.05 -12.97
C ASN A 188 -7.58 14.26 -14.25
N VAL A 189 -6.99 14.90 -15.26
CA VAL A 189 -6.57 14.22 -16.50
C VAL A 189 -5.57 13.10 -16.18
N ALA A 190 -4.54 13.39 -15.37
CA ALA A 190 -3.56 12.38 -14.97
C ALA A 190 -4.21 11.19 -14.24
N ARG A 191 -5.25 11.43 -13.46
CA ARG A 191 -6.01 10.38 -12.75
C ARG A 191 -6.78 9.50 -13.72
N GLU A 192 -7.48 10.10 -14.69
CA GLU A 192 -8.23 9.36 -15.72
C GLU A 192 -7.29 8.47 -16.55
N GLU A 193 -6.16 9.01 -17.01
CA GLU A 193 -5.15 8.24 -17.75
C GLU A 193 -4.51 7.14 -16.88
N ASN A 194 -4.23 7.43 -15.60
CA ASN A 194 -3.74 6.43 -14.67
C ASN A 194 -4.72 5.27 -14.48
N GLN A 195 -6.02 5.57 -14.40
CA GLN A 195 -7.05 4.54 -14.24
C GLN A 195 -7.08 3.59 -15.44
N VAL A 196 -6.95 4.10 -16.66
CA VAL A 196 -6.86 3.27 -17.88
C VAL A 196 -5.65 2.35 -17.81
N LEU A 197 -4.46 2.91 -17.46
CA LEU A 197 -3.24 2.11 -17.35
C LEU A 197 -3.29 1.05 -16.24
N GLU A 198 -3.91 1.37 -15.08
CA GLU A 198 -4.08 0.41 -13.98
C GLU A 198 -5.07 -0.71 -14.38
N THR A 199 -6.17 -0.37 -15.08
CA THR A 199 -7.11 -1.38 -15.62
C THR A 199 -6.41 -2.32 -16.59
N MET A 200 -5.71 -1.79 -17.60
CA MET A 200 -4.96 -2.61 -18.56
C MET A 200 -3.89 -3.46 -17.91
N ALA A 201 -3.25 -2.97 -16.84
CA ALA A 201 -2.25 -3.73 -16.09
C ALA A 201 -2.90 -4.83 -15.24
N GLY A 202 -4.08 -4.57 -14.68
CA GLY A 202 -4.89 -5.58 -13.98
C GLY A 202 -5.30 -6.73 -14.91
N GLU A 203 -5.84 -6.42 -16.08
CA GLU A 203 -6.15 -7.41 -17.13
C GLU A 203 -4.90 -8.21 -17.52
N LEU A 204 -3.76 -7.54 -17.70
CA LEU A 204 -2.50 -8.23 -18.02
C LEU A 204 -2.02 -9.16 -16.89
N ILE A 205 -2.25 -8.82 -15.62
CA ILE A 205 -1.94 -9.70 -14.49
C ILE A 205 -2.78 -10.98 -14.57
N GLU A 206 -4.05 -10.88 -14.92
CA GLU A 206 -4.96 -12.02 -15.05
C GLU A 206 -4.64 -12.85 -16.31
N ASP A 207 -4.51 -12.21 -17.47
CA ASP A 207 -4.28 -12.86 -18.78
C ASP A 207 -2.92 -13.60 -18.85
N ALA A 208 -1.86 -13.01 -18.27
CA ALA A 208 -0.52 -13.59 -18.35
C ALA A 208 -0.20 -14.56 -17.21
N ALA A 209 -1.07 -14.69 -16.19
CA ALA A 209 -0.83 -15.54 -15.04
C ALA A 209 -0.81 -17.02 -15.43
N GLU A 210 0.32 -17.71 -15.17
CA GLU A 210 0.44 -19.15 -15.31
C GLU A 210 0.35 -19.87 -13.96
N LEU A 211 0.80 -19.20 -12.88
CA LEU A 211 0.78 -19.75 -11.54
C LEU A 211 0.74 -18.64 -10.49
N ASP A 212 -0.14 -18.78 -9.51
CA ASP A 212 -0.17 -17.98 -8.29
C ASP A 212 -0.13 -18.89 -7.05
N TRP A 213 1.01 -18.90 -6.40
CA TRP A 213 1.22 -19.56 -5.12
C TRP A 213 1.48 -18.54 -4.01
N GLY A 214 0.70 -17.48 -3.91
CA GLY A 214 0.88 -16.43 -2.90
C GLY A 214 2.27 -15.79 -2.96
N ILE A 215 3.26 -16.42 -2.32
CA ILE A 215 4.66 -15.94 -2.27
C ILE A 215 5.45 -16.14 -3.58
N ILE A 216 4.90 -16.80 -4.59
CA ILE A 216 5.49 -16.93 -5.93
C ILE A 216 4.40 -16.81 -7.00
N LYS A 217 4.66 -15.97 -7.99
CA LYS A 217 3.79 -15.74 -9.14
C LYS A 217 4.58 -15.91 -10.43
N VAL A 218 4.03 -16.65 -11.38
CA VAL A 218 4.62 -16.93 -12.70
C VAL A 218 3.74 -16.36 -13.78
N PHE A 219 4.33 -15.62 -14.70
CA PHE A 219 3.61 -14.97 -15.79
C PHE A 219 4.27 -15.28 -17.15
N ASN A 220 3.44 -15.47 -18.17
CA ASN A 220 3.87 -15.67 -19.54
C ASN A 220 4.46 -14.38 -20.13
N LEU A 221 5.67 -14.45 -20.67
CA LEU A 221 6.36 -13.29 -21.23
C LEU A 221 5.81 -12.87 -22.59
N GLU A 222 5.28 -13.78 -23.39
CA GLU A 222 4.77 -13.44 -24.72
C GLU A 222 3.63 -12.43 -24.66
N GLY A 223 2.66 -12.67 -23.75
CA GLY A 223 1.57 -11.74 -23.50
C GLY A 223 2.05 -10.38 -22.98
N ILE A 224 3.03 -10.39 -22.08
CA ILE A 224 3.59 -9.19 -21.46
C ILE A 224 4.34 -8.34 -22.49
N LEU A 225 5.20 -8.95 -23.30
CA LEU A 225 6.05 -8.23 -24.27
C LEU A 225 5.29 -7.61 -25.44
N LYS A 226 4.05 -8.07 -25.69
CA LYS A 226 3.14 -7.47 -26.69
C LYS A 226 2.47 -6.18 -26.21
N ARG A 227 2.51 -5.88 -24.92
CA ARG A 227 1.85 -4.70 -24.34
C ARG A 227 2.76 -3.47 -24.33
N PRO A 228 2.19 -2.27 -24.41
CA PRO A 228 2.96 -1.02 -24.32
C PRO A 228 3.82 -0.97 -23.03
N PRO A 229 5.05 -0.42 -23.08
CA PRO A 229 5.95 -0.35 -21.92
C PRO A 229 5.33 0.31 -20.67
N ALA A 230 4.41 1.28 -20.86
CA ALA A 230 3.72 1.92 -19.76
C ALA A 230 2.82 0.93 -18.99
N VAL A 231 2.09 0.06 -19.69
CA VAL A 231 1.26 -1.00 -19.12
C VAL A 231 2.12 -2.04 -18.41
N VAL A 232 3.23 -2.47 -19.03
CA VAL A 232 4.16 -3.44 -18.41
C VAL A 232 4.78 -2.87 -17.14
N LYS A 233 5.12 -1.58 -17.09
CA LYS A 233 5.60 -0.94 -15.85
C LYS A 233 4.52 -0.96 -14.74
N ARG A 234 3.26 -0.71 -15.07
CA ARG A 234 2.13 -0.81 -14.12
C ARG A 234 1.92 -2.24 -13.64
N PHE A 235 1.95 -3.20 -14.55
CA PHE A 235 1.92 -4.63 -14.23
C PHE A 235 3.00 -4.99 -13.20
N VAL A 236 4.27 -4.62 -13.45
CA VAL A 236 5.38 -4.86 -12.52
C VAL A 236 5.10 -4.25 -11.14
N ILE A 237 4.65 -2.99 -11.10
CA ILE A 237 4.33 -2.31 -9.84
C ILE A 237 3.18 -3.03 -9.11
N GLY A 238 2.13 -3.43 -9.81
CA GLY A 238 0.98 -4.15 -9.26
C GLY A 238 1.38 -5.49 -8.65
N VAL A 239 2.13 -6.32 -9.40
CA VAL A 239 2.60 -7.63 -8.90
C VAL A 239 3.48 -7.49 -7.67
N VAL A 240 4.44 -6.54 -7.69
CA VAL A 240 5.33 -6.32 -6.55
C VAL A 240 4.56 -5.77 -5.34
N SER A 241 3.62 -4.86 -5.53
CA SER A 241 2.79 -4.33 -4.44
C SER A 241 1.95 -5.42 -3.77
N ASN A 242 1.38 -6.33 -4.55
CA ASN A 242 0.62 -7.48 -4.04
C ASN A 242 1.49 -8.44 -3.22
N LEU A 243 2.74 -8.65 -3.61
CA LEU A 243 3.68 -9.52 -2.88
C LEU A 243 4.24 -8.86 -1.61
N LEU A 244 4.34 -7.54 -1.57
CA LEU A 244 4.92 -6.79 -0.45
C LEU A 244 3.90 -6.37 0.62
N ALA A 245 2.63 -6.66 0.49
CA ALA A 245 1.45 -6.37 1.34
C ALA A 245 1.53 -5.14 2.31
N GLU A 246 2.70 -4.79 2.83
CA GLU A 246 2.95 -3.68 3.77
C GLU A 246 4.05 -2.72 3.31
N ALA A 247 4.73 -2.98 2.19
CA ALA A 247 5.90 -2.20 1.80
C ALA A 247 5.51 -0.99 0.95
N ARG A 248 6.07 0.17 1.31
CA ARG A 248 6.14 1.34 0.42
C ARG A 248 6.58 0.89 -0.96
N GLY A 249 5.85 1.34 -1.99
CA GLY A 249 6.06 0.97 -3.38
C GLY A 249 7.53 1.00 -3.83
N ILE A 250 7.80 0.38 -4.94
CA ILE A 250 9.12 0.41 -5.58
C ILE A 250 9.32 1.74 -6.30
N ASP A 251 10.57 2.22 -6.28
CA ASP A 251 10.96 3.43 -7.01
C ASP A 251 11.16 3.17 -8.51
N SER A 252 11.32 4.25 -9.28
CA SER A 252 11.48 4.17 -10.74
C SER A 252 12.73 3.41 -11.17
N ILE A 253 13.80 3.43 -10.36
CA ILE A 253 15.05 2.72 -10.62
C ILE A 253 14.81 1.22 -10.49
N GLN A 254 14.16 0.79 -9.43
CA GLN A 254 13.79 -0.61 -9.21
C GLN A 254 12.87 -1.12 -10.34
N VAL A 255 11.88 -0.33 -10.74
CA VAL A 255 11.01 -0.67 -11.89
C VAL A 255 11.85 -0.84 -13.17
N GLY A 256 12.80 0.07 -13.43
CA GLY A 256 13.70 -0.04 -14.57
C GLY A 256 14.52 -1.33 -14.56
N MET A 257 15.09 -1.71 -13.41
CA MET A 257 15.85 -2.96 -13.28
C MET A 257 15.00 -4.21 -13.50
N ILE A 258 13.72 -4.20 -13.06
CA ILE A 258 12.79 -5.31 -13.33
C ILE A 258 12.42 -5.34 -14.82
N MET A 259 12.21 -4.21 -15.44
CA MET A 259 11.98 -4.14 -16.89
C MET A 259 13.16 -4.72 -17.69
N ASP A 260 14.40 -4.57 -17.21
CA ASP A 260 15.57 -5.22 -17.81
C ASP A 260 15.51 -6.75 -17.69
N VAL A 261 14.95 -7.30 -16.58
CA VAL A 261 14.70 -8.74 -16.46
C VAL A 261 13.60 -9.20 -17.42
N VAL A 262 12.48 -8.48 -17.49
CA VAL A 262 11.37 -8.77 -18.41
C VAL A 262 11.87 -8.78 -19.87
N ASN A 263 12.69 -7.80 -20.25
CA ASN A 263 13.24 -7.66 -21.61
C ASN A 263 14.45 -8.59 -21.91
N GLY A 264 14.89 -9.39 -20.93
CA GLY A 264 16.00 -10.34 -21.11
C GLY A 264 17.40 -9.73 -21.08
N LYS A 265 17.54 -8.46 -20.69
CA LYS A 265 18.85 -7.79 -20.49
C LYS A 265 19.53 -8.27 -19.19
N ARG A 266 18.75 -8.82 -18.26
CA ARG A 266 19.20 -9.40 -16.98
C ARG A 266 18.48 -10.72 -16.76
N SER A 267 19.15 -11.67 -16.12
CA SER A 267 18.53 -12.95 -15.72
C SER A 267 17.66 -12.83 -14.47
N ALA A 268 18.04 -11.95 -13.55
CA ALA A 268 17.31 -11.73 -12.29
C ALA A 268 17.62 -10.36 -11.65
N HIS A 269 16.71 -9.94 -10.73
CA HIS A 269 16.89 -8.78 -9.87
C HIS A 269 16.26 -9.01 -8.48
N ASN A 270 16.89 -8.47 -7.43
CA ASN A 270 16.39 -8.53 -6.05
C ASN A 270 15.85 -7.16 -5.62
N ILE A 271 14.64 -7.13 -5.07
CA ILE A 271 13.98 -5.93 -4.56
C ILE A 271 14.06 -5.97 -3.03
N LYS A 272 14.77 -4.99 -2.42
CA LYS A 272 14.88 -4.82 -0.95
C LYS A 272 15.18 -6.12 -0.17
N ARG A 273 15.79 -7.11 -0.80
CA ARG A 273 16.02 -8.47 -0.24
C ARG A 273 14.73 -9.23 0.15
N LEU A 274 13.56 -8.73 -0.25
CA LEU A 274 12.26 -9.33 0.07
C LEU A 274 11.64 -10.07 -1.11
N ILE A 275 11.89 -9.61 -2.33
CA ILE A 275 11.38 -10.21 -3.57
C ILE A 275 12.54 -10.41 -4.54
N ARG A 276 12.52 -11.52 -5.25
CA ARG A 276 13.36 -11.77 -6.41
C ARG A 276 12.52 -11.92 -7.65
N VAL A 277 12.92 -11.23 -8.71
CA VAL A 277 12.35 -11.37 -10.05
C VAL A 277 13.34 -12.11 -10.91
N THR A 278 12.92 -13.14 -11.61
CA THR A 278 13.78 -14.00 -12.44
C THR A 278 13.09 -14.29 -13.76
N ARG A 279 13.83 -14.21 -14.86
CA ARG A 279 13.38 -14.71 -16.15
C ARG A 279 13.72 -16.18 -16.29
N TRP A 280 12.72 -17.00 -16.61
CA TRP A 280 12.86 -18.44 -16.81
C TRP A 280 12.18 -18.86 -18.11
N LYS A 281 12.98 -19.23 -19.12
CA LYS A 281 12.46 -19.56 -20.48
C LYS A 281 11.54 -18.42 -21.00
N ASN A 282 10.29 -18.75 -21.28
CA ASN A 282 9.27 -17.80 -21.74
C ASN A 282 8.40 -17.25 -20.59
N THR A 283 8.91 -17.26 -19.36
CA THR A 283 8.18 -16.74 -18.20
C THR A 283 9.00 -15.75 -17.41
N VAL A 284 8.30 -14.84 -16.71
CA VAL A 284 8.87 -14.05 -15.62
C VAL A 284 8.28 -14.51 -14.29
N VAL A 285 9.14 -14.72 -13.33
CA VAL A 285 8.80 -15.25 -12.00
C VAL A 285 9.11 -14.21 -10.94
N PHE A 286 8.08 -13.83 -10.20
CA PHE A 286 8.19 -12.98 -9.02
C PHE A 286 8.02 -13.87 -7.78
N HIS A 287 8.96 -13.84 -6.86
CA HIS A 287 8.86 -14.69 -5.66
C HIS A 287 9.50 -14.04 -4.44
N ALA A 288 9.05 -14.45 -3.25
CA ALA A 288 9.67 -14.07 -2.00
C ALA A 288 11.16 -14.42 -1.97
N ALA A 289 11.96 -13.54 -1.40
CA ALA A 289 13.38 -13.74 -1.15
C ALA A 289 13.63 -13.61 0.37
N GLY A 290 14.33 -14.57 0.96
CA GLY A 290 14.57 -14.57 2.40
C GLY A 290 15.16 -15.89 2.88
N PRO A 291 15.35 -16.03 4.19
CA PRO A 291 15.80 -17.29 4.79
C PRO A 291 14.75 -18.39 4.62
N ARG A 292 15.20 -19.62 4.51
CA ARG A 292 14.34 -20.81 4.46
C ARG A 292 14.23 -21.43 5.86
N PRO A 293 13.14 -22.16 6.16
CA PRO A 293 11.98 -22.41 5.32
C PRO A 293 11.09 -21.17 5.14
N PHE A 294 10.39 -21.07 3.99
CA PHE A 294 9.47 -19.95 3.73
C PHE A 294 8.16 -20.08 4.49
N TYR A 295 7.81 -21.29 4.90
CA TYR A 295 6.65 -21.60 5.73
C TYR A 295 6.91 -22.91 6.50
N THR A 296 6.23 -23.05 7.63
CA THR A 296 6.29 -24.24 8.49
C THR A 296 4.96 -24.40 9.22
N LEU A 297 4.37 -25.61 9.16
CA LEU A 297 3.11 -25.95 9.81
C LEU A 297 3.26 -27.30 10.53
N GLU A 298 2.74 -27.40 11.74
CA GLU A 298 2.57 -28.67 12.44
C GLU A 298 1.23 -29.30 12.08
N VAL A 299 1.26 -30.62 11.79
CA VAL A 299 0.11 -31.40 11.36
C VAL A 299 -0.01 -32.61 12.23
N CYS A 300 -1.09 -32.71 13.00
CA CYS A 300 -1.32 -33.80 13.95
C CYS A 300 -2.12 -34.98 13.38
N ALA A 301 -2.82 -34.79 12.27
CA ALA A 301 -3.66 -35.81 11.64
C ALA A 301 -3.64 -35.69 10.11
N PRO A 302 -3.82 -36.79 9.36
CA PRO A 302 -4.00 -36.72 7.92
C PRO A 302 -5.26 -35.92 7.56
N GLY A 303 -5.27 -35.34 6.36
CA GLY A 303 -6.40 -34.54 5.86
C GLY A 303 -5.96 -33.42 4.93
N ASP A 304 -6.90 -32.53 4.67
CA ASP A 304 -6.70 -31.37 3.81
C ASP A 304 -6.18 -30.18 4.62
N ILE A 305 -5.02 -29.66 4.23
CA ILE A 305 -4.31 -28.60 4.95
C ILE A 305 -4.09 -27.43 4.01
N TYR A 306 -4.68 -26.29 4.34
CA TYR A 306 -4.44 -25.07 3.59
C TYR A 306 -3.15 -24.38 4.06
N VAL A 307 -2.20 -24.24 3.14
CA VAL A 307 -0.93 -23.51 3.36
C VAL A 307 -1.07 -22.11 2.80
N LYS A 308 -1.31 -21.15 3.70
CA LYS A 308 -1.60 -19.75 3.35
C LYS A 308 -0.50 -19.11 2.49
N GLU A 309 0.75 -19.37 2.83
CA GLU A 309 1.92 -18.76 2.17
C GLU A 309 2.00 -19.12 0.69
N ILE A 310 1.66 -20.35 0.33
CA ILE A 310 1.64 -20.79 -1.08
C ILE A 310 0.23 -20.81 -1.69
N ASN A 311 -0.78 -20.37 -0.94
CA ASN A 311 -2.17 -20.33 -1.39
C ASN A 311 -2.63 -21.66 -2.01
N ARG A 312 -2.35 -22.78 -1.32
CA ARG A 312 -2.68 -24.12 -1.80
C ARG A 312 -3.18 -25.00 -0.67
N THR A 313 -4.15 -25.84 -1.00
CA THR A 313 -4.55 -26.96 -0.15
C THR A 313 -3.72 -28.18 -0.48
N LEU A 314 -3.18 -28.83 0.53
CA LEU A 314 -2.41 -30.05 0.44
C LEU A 314 -3.23 -31.19 1.07
N GLY A 315 -3.56 -32.20 0.31
CA GLY A 315 -4.08 -33.47 0.84
C GLY A 315 -2.92 -34.30 1.39
N VAL A 316 -2.94 -34.59 2.68
CA VAL A 316 -1.88 -35.31 3.38
C VAL A 316 -2.41 -36.63 3.88
N GLU A 317 -1.70 -37.73 3.57
CA GLU A 317 -2.00 -39.08 4.02
C GLU A 317 -0.78 -39.67 4.71
N PHE A 318 -0.97 -40.34 5.86
CA PHE A 318 0.05 -41.09 6.55
C PHE A 318 -0.10 -42.56 6.23
N LYS A 319 1.00 -43.25 5.90
CA LYS A 319 1.03 -44.68 5.69
C LYS A 319 1.31 -45.41 7.01
N GLU A 320 1.14 -46.74 7.01
CA GLU A 320 1.30 -47.56 8.22
C GLU A 320 2.65 -47.33 8.92
N GLY A 321 2.59 -47.09 10.23
CA GLY A 321 3.75 -46.87 11.10
C GLY A 321 4.07 -45.41 11.39
N GLU A 322 3.51 -44.42 10.70
CA GLU A 322 3.69 -43.03 11.02
C GLU A 322 2.55 -42.53 11.93
N LYS A 323 2.85 -42.29 13.21
CA LYS A 323 1.95 -41.81 14.23
C LYS A 323 2.56 -40.58 14.89
N GLY A 324 1.85 -39.46 14.88
CA GLY A 324 2.25 -38.28 15.63
C GLY A 324 2.40 -37.04 14.77
N PRO A 325 2.70 -35.92 15.37
CA PRO A 325 2.79 -34.65 14.63
C PRO A 325 3.94 -34.74 13.61
N VAL A 326 3.62 -34.32 12.39
CA VAL A 326 4.62 -34.10 11.33
C VAL A 326 4.68 -32.60 11.03
N THR A 327 5.78 -32.17 10.44
CA THR A 327 5.95 -30.79 10.00
C THR A 327 5.86 -30.71 8.49
N ILE A 328 4.97 -29.88 7.97
CA ILE A 328 4.97 -29.49 6.55
C ILE A 328 5.72 -28.16 6.43
N ARG A 329 6.74 -28.13 5.58
CA ARG A 329 7.52 -26.91 5.32
C ARG A 329 8.03 -26.86 3.89
N SER A 330 8.51 -25.72 3.45
CA SER A 330 9.36 -25.69 2.27
C SER A 330 10.68 -26.44 2.56
N TRP A 331 11.20 -27.17 1.57
CA TRP A 331 12.43 -27.95 1.78
C TRP A 331 13.65 -27.07 2.07
N LEU A 332 14.64 -27.60 2.73
CA LEU A 332 15.92 -26.96 3.06
C LEU A 332 17.07 -27.56 2.26
N PRO A 333 18.14 -26.75 1.96
CA PRO A 333 19.38 -27.31 1.43
C PRO A 333 19.94 -28.41 2.35
N GLY A 334 20.20 -29.56 1.78
CA GLY A 334 20.65 -30.73 2.54
C GLY A 334 19.56 -31.78 2.84
N ASP A 335 18.27 -31.42 2.64
CA ASP A 335 17.20 -32.44 2.81
C ASP A 335 17.40 -33.64 1.89
N MET A 336 17.22 -34.79 2.52
CA MET A 336 17.32 -36.13 1.86
C MET A 336 16.00 -36.85 2.04
N MET A 337 15.54 -37.55 1.00
CA MET A 337 14.39 -38.44 1.02
C MET A 337 14.76 -39.70 0.28
N GLU A 338 14.58 -40.87 0.92
CA GLU A 338 14.89 -42.21 0.36
C GLU A 338 16.29 -42.28 -0.27
N GLY A 339 17.30 -41.76 0.44
CA GLY A 339 18.70 -41.77 0.01
C GLY A 339 19.08 -40.78 -1.10
N ARG A 340 18.13 -39.97 -1.59
CA ARG A 340 18.38 -38.98 -2.65
C ARG A 340 18.19 -37.55 -2.14
N LYS A 341 18.93 -36.60 -2.69
CA LYS A 341 18.72 -35.16 -2.38
C LYS A 341 17.37 -34.70 -2.91
N VAL A 342 16.57 -34.04 -2.08
CA VAL A 342 15.27 -33.44 -2.48
C VAL A 342 15.42 -32.53 -3.71
N SER A 343 16.52 -31.78 -3.81
CA SER A 343 16.82 -30.96 -4.97
C SER A 343 16.96 -31.73 -6.28
N GLN A 344 17.51 -32.96 -6.24
CA GLN A 344 17.62 -33.83 -7.41
C GLN A 344 16.27 -34.42 -7.79
N ILE A 345 15.48 -34.86 -6.79
CA ILE A 345 14.13 -35.37 -7.02
C ILE A 345 13.28 -34.28 -7.73
N LEU A 346 13.27 -33.06 -7.22
CA LEU A 346 12.55 -31.92 -7.84
C LEU A 346 13.02 -31.59 -9.26
N TYR A 347 14.31 -31.80 -9.53
CA TYR A 347 14.84 -31.66 -10.90
C TYR A 347 14.28 -32.73 -11.83
N LEU A 348 14.29 -34.01 -11.40
CA LEU A 348 13.78 -35.14 -12.17
C LEU A 348 12.26 -35.05 -12.39
N MET A 349 11.51 -34.52 -11.42
CA MET A 349 10.08 -34.24 -11.55
C MET A 349 9.77 -33.12 -12.53
N GLY A 350 10.77 -32.45 -13.09
CA GLY A 350 10.57 -31.31 -14.02
C GLY A 350 10.09 -30.02 -13.33
N VAL A 351 10.14 -29.93 -12.00
CA VAL A 351 9.74 -28.72 -11.29
C VAL A 351 10.66 -27.56 -11.71
N MET A 352 10.04 -26.44 -12.16
CA MET A 352 10.79 -25.28 -12.62
C MET A 352 11.71 -24.72 -11.52
N SER A 353 12.93 -24.32 -11.89
CA SER A 353 13.98 -23.92 -10.93
C SER A 353 13.55 -22.90 -9.89
N PRO A 354 12.87 -21.77 -10.25
CA PRO A 354 12.43 -20.79 -9.27
C PRO A 354 11.38 -21.32 -8.28
N LEU A 355 10.57 -22.30 -8.68
CA LEU A 355 9.49 -22.86 -7.86
C LEU A 355 10.03 -23.89 -6.83
N ARG A 356 11.12 -24.58 -7.14
CA ARG A 356 11.65 -25.65 -6.28
C ARG A 356 11.82 -25.26 -4.83
N GLN A 357 12.32 -24.05 -4.56
CA GLN A 357 12.60 -23.58 -3.20
C GLN A 357 11.36 -23.44 -2.29
N PHE A 358 10.18 -23.41 -2.87
CA PHE A 358 8.89 -23.31 -2.16
C PHE A 358 8.17 -24.65 -2.07
N TRP A 359 8.75 -25.72 -2.62
CA TRP A 359 8.09 -27.01 -2.73
C TRP A 359 7.85 -27.64 -1.36
N PRO A 360 6.63 -28.11 -1.06
CA PRO A 360 6.30 -28.68 0.24
C PRO A 360 6.93 -30.05 0.45
N VAL A 361 7.46 -30.26 1.67
CA VAL A 361 7.92 -31.57 2.17
C VAL A 361 7.27 -31.86 3.51
N ILE A 362 7.08 -33.13 3.80
CA ILE A 362 6.66 -33.66 5.10
C ILE A 362 7.89 -34.11 5.87
N VAL A 363 8.05 -33.65 7.09
CA VAL A 363 9.17 -33.95 7.97
C VAL A 363 8.65 -34.62 9.24
N SER A 364 9.19 -35.80 9.56
CA SER A 364 8.98 -36.49 10.83
C SER A 364 10.33 -36.79 11.47
N ARG A 365 10.46 -36.46 12.77
CA ARG A 365 11.69 -36.69 13.56
C ARG A 365 12.96 -36.18 12.85
N GLY A 366 12.87 -34.99 12.21
CA GLY A 366 13.98 -34.38 11.51
C GLY A 366 14.34 -34.95 10.14
N LYS A 367 13.60 -35.94 9.63
CA LYS A 367 13.81 -36.55 8.32
C LYS A 367 12.65 -36.26 7.38
N VAL A 368 12.94 -35.97 6.11
CA VAL A 368 11.91 -35.88 5.07
C VAL A 368 11.36 -37.24 4.76
N ILE A 369 10.05 -37.42 4.96
CA ILE A 369 9.34 -38.69 4.77
C ILE A 369 8.37 -38.66 3.59
N GLY A 370 8.14 -37.47 3.00
CA GLY A 370 7.29 -37.31 1.84
C GLY A 370 7.42 -35.92 1.24
N MET A 371 6.97 -35.74 0.01
CA MET A 371 6.91 -34.45 -0.67
C MET A 371 5.74 -34.39 -1.63
N ALA A 372 5.26 -33.19 -1.93
CA ALA A 372 4.11 -33.00 -2.80
C ALA A 372 4.35 -33.57 -4.21
N GLY A 373 3.36 -34.30 -4.72
CA GLY A 373 3.39 -34.91 -6.06
C GLY A 373 4.31 -36.12 -6.20
N MET A 374 4.76 -36.70 -5.08
CA MET A 374 5.54 -37.94 -5.09
C MET A 374 4.93 -38.94 -4.11
N ASP A 375 4.74 -40.16 -4.57
CA ASP A 375 4.38 -41.30 -3.70
C ASP A 375 5.60 -41.74 -2.92
N SER A 376 5.49 -41.88 -1.60
CA SER A 376 6.56 -42.30 -0.73
C SER A 376 6.10 -43.43 0.20
N GLU A 377 7.06 -44.14 0.81
CA GLU A 377 6.77 -45.29 1.69
C GLU A 377 6.04 -44.89 2.99
N ARG A 378 6.16 -43.63 3.46
CA ARG A 378 5.67 -43.23 4.79
C ARG A 378 4.55 -42.22 4.77
N ALA A 379 4.52 -41.30 3.81
CA ALA A 379 3.48 -40.31 3.72
C ALA A 379 3.32 -39.80 2.29
N ASN A 380 2.09 -39.55 1.87
CA ASN A 380 1.77 -38.95 0.59
C ASN A 380 1.26 -37.54 0.79
N MET A 381 1.56 -36.66 -0.19
CA MET A 381 1.05 -35.32 -0.24
C MET A 381 0.75 -34.94 -1.69
N VAL A 382 -0.47 -34.47 -1.91
CA VAL A 382 -0.94 -34.03 -3.23
C VAL A 382 -1.43 -32.58 -3.16
N PHE A 383 -1.26 -31.84 -4.24
CA PHE A 383 -1.92 -30.54 -4.40
C PHE A 383 -3.40 -30.76 -4.76
N LYS A 384 -4.29 -30.03 -4.06
CA LYS A 384 -5.72 -29.97 -4.35
C LYS A 384 -6.12 -28.62 -4.89
#